data_3a6bf3abced659ae60f495cfdf30569a
#
_entry.id   3a6bf3abced659ae60f495cfdf30569a
#
_cell.length_a   1.000
_cell.length_b   1.000
_cell.length_c   1.000
_cell.angle_alpha   90.00
_cell.angle_beta   90.00
_cell.angle_gamma   90.00
#
_symmetry.space_group_name_H-M   'P 1'
#
loop_
_entity.id
_entity.type
_entity.pdbx_description
1 polymer ?
#
loop_
_entity_poly.entity_id
_entity_poly.type
_entity_poly.pdbx_seq_one_letter_code
_entity_poly.pdbx_strand_id
1 'polypeptide(L)'
;MTDKNLKIAFAGRRWYGVVGSGLYENIKKKYCPNLEAWFITSNDKESDKVYELLGHDDSNVHMWEVSSYFKAHWDEFTMESLKKYEEKYECAPVWRYIYTDRYLINRDHDYCVHIAAGLFQFFEELYANNNIDFYYDEAISTLHTYVAYIVGNHYGVKYISQMLARGAGVDREYHYYIDEPYQRDIELPENYLDLEYTEEELAKANDYLTEFEEKNMQPACMDRAVRDRPRLRLRMFKAPVLYFYLKFNKYNNDPYFYIFYHHEKDAWDEIRNYKNYKKTKDYAVAPDYSQKFVYFPLHFQPEASTLVCAPKYEKQLTFIDACAKSLPADTKLYIKEHPNMLGARAIGFYEELKSMPNVVLVDPWENSKELIKHCEAVMTLTGTVGFEAMLLRKPVFLFGNIIYETAPGVVKVDEMFENYLPLINEWKQPKRDDVVKYLAAYFRTLHPGNVNFFNTGSVFEGDNIEKLADSLWEVALKNKL
;
A
#
# COMPACT_ATOMS: atom_id res chain seq x y z
N MET A 1 21.13 -2.28 -32.31
CA MET A 1 19.77 -2.35 -31.67
C MET A 1 19.41 -3.82 -31.72
N THR A 2 19.28 -4.45 -30.60
CA THR A 2 18.91 -5.86 -30.48
C THR A 2 17.44 -6.03 -30.92
N ASP A 3 17.17 -6.95 -31.86
CA ASP A 3 15.82 -7.30 -32.37
C ASP A 3 14.94 -8.01 -31.29
N LYS A 4 15.17 -7.74 -30.04
CA LYS A 4 14.43 -8.36 -28.94
C LYS A 4 13.17 -7.54 -28.64
N ASN A 5 12.00 -8.11 -28.90
CA ASN A 5 10.72 -7.50 -28.54
C ASN A 5 10.54 -7.57 -27.03
N LEU A 6 10.36 -6.41 -26.40
CA LEU A 6 9.98 -6.33 -24.99
C LEU A 6 8.46 -6.57 -24.86
N LYS A 7 8.08 -7.39 -23.89
CA LYS A 7 6.69 -7.79 -23.64
C LYS A 7 6.27 -7.45 -22.22
N ILE A 8 5.29 -6.57 -22.09
CA ILE A 8 4.83 -6.09 -20.78
C ILE A 8 3.35 -6.38 -20.62
N ALA A 9 2.96 -6.99 -19.49
CA ALA A 9 1.59 -7.00 -19.05
C ALA A 9 1.35 -5.79 -18.12
N PHE A 10 0.31 -5.02 -18.41
CA PHE A 10 -0.14 -3.88 -17.60
C PHE A 10 -1.46 -4.18 -16.93
N ALA A 11 -1.64 -3.77 -15.68
CA ALA A 11 -2.95 -3.72 -15.09
C ALA A 11 -3.86 -2.80 -15.91
N GLY A 12 -4.93 -3.35 -16.47
CA GLY A 12 -5.91 -2.61 -17.29
C GLY A 12 -7.11 -2.10 -16.51
N ARG A 13 -7.14 -2.37 -15.19
CA ARG A 13 -8.30 -2.05 -14.34
C ARG A 13 -8.26 -0.63 -13.81
N ARG A 14 -9.42 0.04 -13.83
CA ARG A 14 -9.61 1.39 -13.30
C ARG A 14 -8.57 2.40 -13.83
N TRP A 15 -7.91 3.12 -12.93
CA TRP A 15 -6.90 4.13 -13.25
C TRP A 15 -5.62 3.54 -13.82
N TYR A 16 -5.30 2.29 -13.45
CA TYR A 16 -4.11 1.61 -13.97
C TYR A 16 -4.19 1.37 -15.47
N GLY A 17 -5.39 1.13 -16.02
CA GLY A 17 -5.57 1.06 -17.47
C GLY A 17 -5.20 2.36 -18.18
N VAL A 18 -5.55 3.50 -17.61
CA VAL A 18 -5.21 4.82 -18.19
C VAL A 18 -3.70 5.10 -18.04
N VAL A 19 -3.13 4.84 -16.86
CA VAL A 19 -1.69 5.01 -16.62
C VAL A 19 -0.89 4.06 -17.51
N GLY A 20 -1.23 2.77 -17.54
CA GLY A 20 -0.59 1.76 -18.37
C GLY A 20 -0.62 2.10 -19.86
N SER A 21 -1.74 2.64 -20.36
CA SER A 21 -1.84 3.14 -21.75
C SER A 21 -0.85 4.28 -22.02
N GLY A 22 -0.78 5.25 -21.12
CA GLY A 22 0.17 6.35 -21.26
C GLY A 22 1.64 5.93 -21.14
N LEU A 23 1.95 4.96 -20.24
CA LEU A 23 3.28 4.36 -20.14
C LEU A 23 3.65 3.63 -21.43
N TYR A 24 2.73 2.80 -21.94
CA TYR A 24 2.94 2.07 -23.19
C TYR A 24 3.25 3.00 -24.36
N GLU A 25 2.44 4.02 -24.57
CA GLU A 25 2.65 5.00 -25.67
C GLU A 25 3.99 5.71 -25.58
N ASN A 26 4.37 6.20 -24.38
CA ASN A 26 5.61 6.91 -24.19
C ASN A 26 6.82 6.00 -24.36
N ILE A 27 6.82 4.78 -23.80
CA ILE A 27 7.91 3.82 -23.93
C ILE A 27 8.04 3.36 -25.39
N LYS A 28 6.93 3.04 -26.07
CA LYS A 28 6.91 2.64 -27.48
C LYS A 28 7.51 3.75 -28.37
N LYS A 29 7.09 4.97 -28.14
CA LYS A 29 7.53 6.14 -28.93
C LYS A 29 9.01 6.49 -28.73
N LYS A 30 9.50 6.43 -27.46
CA LYS A 30 10.83 6.93 -27.11
C LYS A 30 11.91 5.86 -27.17
N TYR A 31 11.59 4.64 -26.76
CA TYR A 31 12.60 3.64 -26.41
C TYR A 31 12.48 2.31 -27.15
N CYS A 32 11.26 1.80 -27.31
CA CYS A 32 11.01 0.46 -27.83
C CYS A 32 9.85 0.43 -28.83
N PRO A 33 10.07 0.76 -30.13
CA PRO A 33 9.01 0.82 -31.13
C PRO A 33 8.26 -0.50 -31.33
N ASN A 34 8.89 -1.63 -31.02
CA ASN A 34 8.30 -2.97 -31.14
C ASN A 34 7.79 -3.50 -29.78
N LEU A 35 7.46 -2.62 -28.83
CA LEU A 35 6.87 -3.00 -27.55
C LEU A 35 5.52 -3.69 -27.77
N GLU A 36 5.37 -4.88 -27.20
CA GLU A 36 4.10 -5.59 -27.11
C GLU A 36 3.50 -5.45 -25.71
N ALA A 37 2.20 -5.21 -25.61
CA ALA A 37 1.53 -4.97 -24.33
C ALA A 37 0.27 -5.84 -24.16
N TRP A 38 0.12 -6.46 -23.00
CA TRP A 38 -1.09 -7.16 -22.55
C TRP A 38 -1.76 -6.34 -21.44
N PHE A 39 -2.99 -5.91 -21.65
CA PHE A 39 -3.76 -5.21 -20.62
C PHE A 39 -4.68 -6.19 -19.90
N ILE A 40 -4.43 -6.38 -18.61
CA ILE A 40 -5.22 -7.24 -17.74
C ILE A 40 -6.42 -6.46 -17.21
N THR A 41 -7.56 -6.62 -17.83
CA THR A 41 -8.79 -5.90 -17.48
C THR A 41 -9.74 -6.79 -16.68
N SER A 42 -10.57 -6.17 -15.80
CA SER A 42 -11.55 -6.95 -15.05
C SER A 42 -12.79 -7.27 -15.85
N ASN A 43 -13.15 -6.43 -16.84
CA ASN A 43 -14.38 -6.53 -17.62
C ASN A 43 -14.31 -5.76 -18.94
N ASP A 44 -15.37 -5.93 -19.77
CA ASP A 44 -15.55 -5.31 -21.07
C ASP A 44 -15.35 -3.77 -21.06
N LYS A 45 -15.89 -3.07 -20.08
CA LYS A 45 -15.78 -1.60 -20.01
C LYS A 45 -14.35 -1.11 -19.83
N GLU A 46 -13.55 -1.85 -19.05
CA GLU A 46 -12.15 -1.50 -18.86
C GLU A 46 -11.36 -1.80 -20.14
N SER A 47 -11.67 -2.89 -20.83
CA SER A 47 -11.10 -3.21 -22.13
C SER A 47 -11.44 -2.14 -23.18
N ASP A 48 -12.71 -1.74 -23.27
CA ASP A 48 -13.16 -0.67 -24.17
C ASP A 48 -12.42 0.64 -23.85
N LYS A 49 -12.22 0.95 -22.57
CA LYS A 49 -11.51 2.16 -22.16
C LYS A 49 -10.05 2.18 -22.61
N VAL A 50 -9.35 1.07 -22.50
CA VAL A 50 -7.97 0.95 -23.00
C VAL A 50 -7.94 1.10 -24.53
N TYR A 51 -8.87 0.46 -25.26
CA TYR A 51 -8.97 0.61 -26.70
C TYR A 51 -9.32 2.04 -27.14
N GLU A 52 -10.17 2.76 -26.39
CA GLU A 52 -10.43 4.17 -26.63
C GLU A 52 -9.15 5.03 -26.56
N LEU A 53 -8.22 4.68 -25.69
CA LEU A 53 -6.98 5.41 -25.48
C LEU A 53 -5.90 5.06 -26.50
N LEU A 54 -5.75 3.78 -26.83
CA LEU A 54 -4.66 3.26 -27.66
C LEU A 54 -5.04 3.03 -29.13
N GLY A 55 -6.36 3.01 -29.43
CA GLY A 55 -6.88 2.60 -30.75
C GLY A 55 -7.02 1.07 -30.87
N HIS A 56 -8.00 0.65 -31.68
CA HIS A 56 -8.27 -0.77 -31.93
C HIS A 56 -7.29 -1.42 -32.93
N ASP A 57 -6.53 -0.61 -33.67
CA ASP A 57 -5.71 -1.07 -34.80
C ASP A 57 -4.25 -1.36 -34.41
N ASP A 58 -3.85 -1.14 -33.15
CA ASP A 58 -2.49 -1.46 -32.72
C ASP A 58 -2.34 -2.97 -32.48
N SER A 59 -1.73 -3.67 -33.44
CA SER A 59 -1.51 -5.12 -33.39
C SER A 59 -0.60 -5.59 -32.23
N ASN A 60 0.09 -4.66 -31.57
CA ASN A 60 0.95 -4.95 -30.42
C ASN A 60 0.20 -4.82 -29.07
N VAL A 61 -1.09 -4.48 -29.09
CA VAL A 61 -1.93 -4.35 -27.89
C VAL A 61 -2.91 -5.50 -27.79
N HIS A 62 -2.84 -6.24 -26.71
CA HIS A 62 -3.65 -7.41 -26.42
C HIS A 62 -4.47 -7.21 -25.15
N MET A 63 -5.78 -7.53 -25.21
CA MET A 63 -6.63 -7.55 -24.02
C MET A 63 -6.72 -8.94 -23.44
N TRP A 64 -6.58 -9.03 -22.10
CA TRP A 64 -6.74 -10.26 -21.35
C TRP A 64 -7.74 -10.01 -20.23
N GLU A 65 -9.02 -10.36 -20.48
CA GLU A 65 -10.13 -9.98 -19.62
C GLU A 65 -10.49 -11.10 -18.64
N VAL A 66 -10.39 -10.78 -17.34
CA VAL A 66 -10.61 -11.76 -16.27
C VAL A 66 -12.05 -12.25 -16.21
N SER A 67 -13.05 -11.35 -16.30
CA SER A 67 -14.47 -11.75 -16.23
C SER A 67 -14.88 -12.73 -17.31
N SER A 68 -14.47 -12.49 -18.55
CA SER A 68 -14.78 -13.38 -19.66
C SER A 68 -14.10 -14.73 -19.50
N TYR A 69 -12.84 -14.72 -19.07
CA TYR A 69 -12.10 -15.94 -18.77
C TYR A 69 -12.78 -16.76 -17.67
N PHE A 70 -13.17 -16.12 -16.56
CA PHE A 70 -13.85 -16.78 -15.44
C PHE A 70 -15.21 -17.35 -15.84
N LYS A 71 -15.98 -16.65 -16.69
CA LYS A 71 -17.25 -17.17 -17.20
C LYS A 71 -17.07 -18.42 -18.08
N ALA A 72 -15.98 -18.46 -18.85
CA ALA A 72 -15.70 -19.58 -19.74
C ALA A 72 -15.23 -20.84 -19.00
N HIS A 73 -14.50 -20.66 -17.88
CA HIS A 73 -13.79 -21.76 -17.21
C HIS A 73 -14.27 -21.99 -15.76
N TRP A 74 -15.40 -21.40 -15.33
CA TRP A 74 -15.84 -21.43 -13.93
C TRP A 74 -15.92 -22.83 -13.32
N ASP A 75 -16.39 -23.81 -14.09
CA ASP A 75 -16.56 -25.19 -13.62
C ASP A 75 -15.22 -25.94 -13.44
N GLU A 76 -14.13 -25.41 -13.97
CA GLU A 76 -12.78 -25.97 -13.84
C GLU A 76 -12.09 -25.56 -12.52
N PHE A 77 -12.59 -24.51 -11.89
CA PHE A 77 -12.02 -23.92 -10.68
C PHE A 77 -12.49 -24.71 -9.45
N THR A 78 -11.69 -25.63 -9.00
CA THR A 78 -12.02 -26.55 -7.90
C THR A 78 -10.98 -26.53 -6.80
N MET A 79 -11.32 -27.11 -5.64
CA MET A 79 -10.35 -27.36 -4.58
C MET A 79 -9.19 -28.24 -5.05
N GLU A 80 -9.45 -29.20 -5.92
CA GLU A 80 -8.42 -30.09 -6.46
C GLU A 80 -7.44 -29.33 -7.36
N SER A 81 -7.96 -28.45 -8.26
CA SER A 81 -7.10 -27.60 -9.09
C SER A 81 -6.28 -26.62 -8.24
N LEU A 82 -6.88 -26.04 -7.21
CA LEU A 82 -6.17 -25.13 -6.30
C LEU A 82 -5.00 -25.80 -5.56
N LYS A 83 -5.21 -27.02 -5.05
CA LYS A 83 -4.13 -27.80 -4.40
C LYS A 83 -2.96 -28.07 -5.35
N LYS A 84 -3.25 -28.41 -6.62
CA LYS A 84 -2.21 -28.60 -7.64
C LYS A 84 -1.39 -27.33 -7.86
N TYR A 85 -2.01 -26.14 -7.78
CA TYR A 85 -1.32 -24.86 -7.90
C TYR A 85 -0.47 -24.55 -6.66
N GLU A 86 -0.96 -24.79 -5.45
CA GLU A 86 -0.17 -24.63 -4.23
C GLU A 86 1.10 -25.50 -4.27
N GLU A 87 0.98 -26.76 -4.71
CA GLU A 87 2.09 -27.68 -4.86
C GLU A 87 3.06 -27.24 -5.98
N LYS A 88 2.52 -26.87 -7.15
CA LYS A 88 3.32 -26.47 -8.31
C LYS A 88 4.17 -25.22 -8.05
N TYR A 89 3.61 -24.23 -7.37
CA TYR A 89 4.28 -22.95 -7.14
C TYR A 89 5.01 -22.89 -5.80
N GLU A 90 4.97 -23.97 -5.01
CA GLU A 90 5.61 -24.06 -3.68
C GLU A 90 5.32 -22.83 -2.81
N CYS A 91 4.11 -22.28 -2.95
CA CYS A 91 3.72 -21.08 -2.28
C CYS A 91 3.19 -21.36 -0.86
N ALA A 92 3.08 -20.32 -0.04
CA ALA A 92 2.38 -20.44 1.23
C ALA A 92 0.91 -20.82 1.00
N PRO A 93 0.23 -21.45 1.99
CA PRO A 93 -1.17 -21.79 1.83
C PRO A 93 -2.00 -20.60 1.34
N VAL A 94 -2.87 -20.82 0.36
CA VAL A 94 -3.62 -19.75 -0.32
C VAL A 94 -4.45 -18.89 0.63
N TRP A 95 -4.86 -19.45 1.77
CA TRP A 95 -5.56 -18.71 2.81
C TRP A 95 -4.79 -17.51 3.33
N ARG A 96 -3.46 -17.58 3.38
CA ARG A 96 -2.62 -16.44 3.73
C ARG A 96 -2.89 -15.24 2.80
N TYR A 97 -3.06 -15.49 1.52
CA TYR A 97 -3.30 -14.45 0.52
C TYR A 97 -4.76 -14.01 0.48
N ILE A 98 -5.70 -14.93 0.69
CA ILE A 98 -7.14 -14.61 0.79
C ILE A 98 -7.40 -13.69 2.00
N TYR A 99 -6.78 -13.96 3.15
CA TYR A 99 -6.94 -13.12 4.34
C TYR A 99 -6.32 -11.73 4.19
N THR A 100 -5.39 -11.54 3.26
CA THR A 100 -4.88 -10.19 2.94
C THR A 100 -5.78 -9.43 1.97
N ASP A 101 -6.69 -10.11 1.28
CA ASP A 101 -7.60 -9.49 0.32
C ASP A 101 -8.85 -8.92 1.00
N ARG A 102 -8.91 -7.59 1.07
CA ARG A 102 -10.02 -6.84 1.69
C ARG A 102 -11.40 -7.09 1.06
N TYR A 103 -11.45 -7.69 -0.12
CA TYR A 103 -12.70 -7.99 -0.83
C TYR A 103 -13.15 -9.44 -0.65
N LEU A 104 -12.21 -10.36 -0.34
CA LEU A 104 -12.49 -11.79 -0.17
C LEU A 104 -12.69 -12.22 1.28
N ILE A 105 -12.09 -11.52 2.24
CA ILE A 105 -12.07 -11.93 3.67
C ILE A 105 -13.45 -12.21 4.29
N ASN A 106 -14.53 -11.69 3.71
CA ASN A 106 -15.90 -11.90 4.18
C ASN A 106 -16.77 -12.71 3.18
N ARG A 107 -16.15 -13.40 2.23
CA ARG A 107 -16.86 -14.26 1.27
C ARG A 107 -16.92 -15.68 1.77
N ASP A 108 -17.81 -16.49 1.19
CA ASP A 108 -17.92 -17.90 1.51
C ASP A 108 -16.68 -18.67 1.02
N HIS A 109 -16.45 -19.81 1.65
CA HIS A 109 -15.29 -20.67 1.40
C HIS A 109 -15.17 -21.08 -0.07
N ASP A 110 -16.26 -21.60 -0.64
CA ASP A 110 -16.24 -22.16 -2.00
C ASP A 110 -16.00 -21.07 -3.03
N TYR A 111 -16.59 -19.89 -2.84
CA TYR A 111 -16.32 -18.74 -3.69
C TYR A 111 -14.84 -18.32 -3.63
N CYS A 112 -14.24 -18.28 -2.43
CA CYS A 112 -12.82 -17.97 -2.29
C CYS A 112 -11.92 -18.98 -3.01
N VAL A 113 -12.26 -20.28 -2.94
CA VAL A 113 -11.55 -21.35 -3.63
C VAL A 113 -11.64 -21.20 -5.15
N HIS A 114 -12.84 -20.95 -5.67
CA HIS A 114 -13.04 -20.73 -7.11
C HIS A 114 -12.24 -19.53 -7.62
N ILE A 115 -12.29 -18.39 -6.91
CA ILE A 115 -11.53 -17.20 -7.28
C ILE A 115 -10.02 -17.48 -7.27
N ALA A 116 -9.52 -18.16 -6.23
CA ALA A 116 -8.10 -18.48 -6.13
C ALA A 116 -7.64 -19.40 -7.27
N ALA A 117 -8.34 -20.53 -7.48
CA ALA A 117 -8.02 -21.46 -8.54
C ALA A 117 -8.07 -20.80 -9.93
N GLY A 118 -9.11 -19.98 -10.17
CA GLY A 118 -9.26 -19.27 -11.44
C GLY A 118 -8.17 -18.25 -11.69
N LEU A 119 -7.71 -17.52 -10.68
CA LEU A 119 -6.59 -16.59 -10.83
C LEU A 119 -5.27 -17.30 -11.12
N PHE A 120 -4.99 -18.43 -10.45
CA PHE A 120 -3.81 -19.22 -10.76
C PHE A 120 -3.83 -19.72 -12.23
N GLN A 121 -4.94 -20.28 -12.69
CA GLN A 121 -5.08 -20.74 -14.06
C GLN A 121 -4.94 -19.58 -15.06
N PHE A 122 -5.60 -18.47 -14.81
CA PHE A 122 -5.57 -17.28 -15.64
C PHE A 122 -4.15 -16.75 -15.86
N PHE A 123 -3.38 -16.57 -14.79
CA PHE A 123 -2.02 -16.05 -14.88
C PHE A 123 -1.04 -17.10 -15.43
N GLU A 124 -1.27 -18.37 -15.13
CA GLU A 124 -0.47 -19.45 -15.73
C GLU A 124 -0.60 -19.45 -17.25
N GLU A 125 -1.82 -19.43 -17.79
CA GLU A 125 -2.04 -19.41 -19.23
C GLU A 125 -1.49 -18.11 -19.87
N LEU A 126 -1.67 -16.98 -19.22
CA LEU A 126 -1.12 -15.70 -19.70
C LEU A 126 0.41 -15.79 -19.86
N TYR A 127 1.10 -16.23 -18.83
CA TYR A 127 2.56 -16.18 -18.82
C TYR A 127 3.19 -17.34 -19.63
N ALA A 128 2.63 -18.54 -19.57
CA ALA A 128 3.13 -19.69 -20.33
C ALA A 128 3.04 -19.49 -21.86
N ASN A 129 2.00 -18.79 -22.33
CA ASN A 129 1.74 -18.68 -23.76
C ASN A 129 2.34 -17.42 -24.42
N ASN A 130 2.69 -16.40 -23.65
CA ASN A 130 3.02 -15.10 -24.24
C ASN A 130 4.47 -14.63 -24.00
N ASN A 131 5.26 -15.32 -23.17
CA ASN A 131 6.64 -14.95 -22.84
C ASN A 131 6.75 -13.49 -22.34
N ILE A 132 5.88 -13.10 -21.42
CA ILE A 132 5.86 -11.77 -20.79
C ILE A 132 7.17 -11.57 -20.03
N ASP A 133 7.78 -10.39 -20.15
CA ASP A 133 9.00 -10.00 -19.40
C ASP A 133 8.67 -9.36 -18.06
N PHE A 134 7.64 -8.49 -18.04
CA PHE A 134 7.24 -7.71 -16.86
C PHE A 134 5.75 -7.68 -16.69
N TYR A 135 5.31 -7.61 -15.43
CA TYR A 135 3.94 -7.27 -15.06
C TYR A 135 3.93 -5.99 -14.22
N TYR A 136 3.35 -4.93 -14.76
CA TYR A 136 3.21 -3.63 -14.11
C TYR A 136 1.82 -3.48 -13.50
N ASP A 137 1.76 -3.31 -12.18
CA ASP A 137 0.51 -3.15 -11.43
C ASP A 137 0.71 -2.30 -10.16
N GLU A 138 -0.34 -2.15 -9.36
CA GLU A 138 -0.26 -1.59 -8.01
C GLU A 138 0.61 -2.46 -7.08
N ALA A 139 1.00 -1.90 -5.93
CA ALA A 139 1.63 -2.69 -4.89
C ALA A 139 0.77 -3.92 -4.56
N ILE A 140 1.42 -5.05 -4.28
CA ILE A 140 0.74 -6.30 -3.96
C ILE A 140 -0.19 -6.09 -2.75
N SER A 141 -1.50 -6.20 -2.98
CA SER A 141 -2.53 -5.79 -2.02
C SER A 141 -3.78 -6.66 -2.00
N THR A 142 -3.93 -7.54 -2.98
CA THR A 142 -5.09 -8.43 -3.19
C THR A 142 -4.63 -9.80 -3.64
N LEU A 143 -5.52 -10.79 -3.61
CA LEU A 143 -5.24 -12.13 -4.12
C LEU A 143 -4.80 -12.08 -5.60
N HIS A 144 -5.44 -11.23 -6.41
CA HIS A 144 -5.09 -11.04 -7.82
C HIS A 144 -3.60 -10.68 -8.00
N THR A 145 -3.13 -9.67 -7.28
CA THR A 145 -1.74 -9.21 -7.38
C THR A 145 -0.74 -10.20 -6.76
N TYR A 146 -1.14 -10.93 -5.71
CA TYR A 146 -0.33 -12.02 -5.17
C TYR A 146 -0.15 -13.17 -6.14
N VAL A 147 -1.24 -13.63 -6.76
CA VAL A 147 -1.17 -14.74 -7.73
C VAL A 147 -0.37 -14.32 -8.96
N ALA A 148 -0.58 -13.10 -9.45
CA ALA A 148 0.25 -12.56 -10.55
C ALA A 148 1.75 -12.59 -10.22
N TYR A 149 2.12 -12.21 -8.99
CA TYR A 149 3.49 -12.25 -8.50
C TYR A 149 4.03 -13.68 -8.37
N ILE A 150 3.27 -14.58 -7.72
CA ILE A 150 3.70 -15.97 -7.47
C ILE A 150 3.91 -16.72 -8.79
N VAL A 151 2.93 -16.67 -9.67
CA VAL A 151 3.00 -17.34 -10.99
C VAL A 151 4.06 -16.67 -11.86
N GLY A 152 4.15 -15.32 -11.80
CA GLY A 152 5.16 -14.56 -12.52
C GLY A 152 6.59 -14.98 -12.17
N ASN A 153 6.91 -15.13 -10.88
CA ASN A 153 8.22 -15.59 -10.43
C ASN A 153 8.58 -16.97 -11.00
N HIS A 154 7.62 -17.89 -11.11
CA HIS A 154 7.84 -19.21 -11.68
C HIS A 154 8.18 -19.14 -13.19
N TYR A 155 7.53 -18.25 -13.93
CA TYR A 155 7.75 -18.07 -15.38
C TYR A 155 8.83 -17.03 -15.72
N GLY A 156 9.49 -16.43 -14.71
CA GLY A 156 10.52 -15.41 -14.90
C GLY A 156 9.97 -14.04 -15.30
N VAL A 157 8.67 -13.81 -15.10
CA VAL A 157 8.02 -12.51 -15.26
C VAL A 157 8.28 -11.66 -14.03
N LYS A 158 8.90 -10.50 -14.19
CA LYS A 158 9.18 -9.60 -13.07
C LYS A 158 7.95 -8.74 -12.75
N TYR A 159 7.51 -8.81 -11.51
CA TYR A 159 6.53 -7.85 -10.98
C TYR A 159 7.20 -6.50 -10.79
N ILE A 160 6.56 -5.41 -11.15
CA ILE A 160 7.07 -4.05 -10.95
C ILE A 160 5.94 -3.10 -10.59
N SER A 161 6.14 -2.29 -9.58
CA SER A 161 5.18 -1.25 -9.18
C SER A 161 5.90 0.04 -8.78
N GLN A 162 5.26 1.16 -9.02
CA GLN A 162 5.70 2.48 -8.58
C GLN A 162 5.00 2.84 -7.27
N MET A 163 5.78 3.11 -6.24
CA MET A 163 5.30 3.45 -4.91
C MET A 163 5.56 4.92 -4.60
N LEU A 164 4.57 5.58 -4.01
CA LEU A 164 4.71 6.94 -3.52
C LEU A 164 5.87 7.06 -2.52
N ALA A 165 6.75 8.03 -2.70
CA ALA A 165 7.85 8.29 -1.79
C ALA A 165 7.37 8.49 -0.36
N ARG A 166 8.17 8.10 0.62
CA ARG A 166 7.90 8.32 2.04
C ARG A 166 8.55 9.61 2.52
N GLY A 167 7.82 10.37 3.30
CA GLY A 167 8.29 11.62 3.89
C GLY A 167 7.55 12.83 3.38
N ALA A 168 7.21 13.73 4.30
CA ALA A 168 6.50 14.97 4.00
C ALA A 168 7.32 15.83 3.01
N GLY A 169 6.66 16.34 1.96
CA GLY A 169 7.28 17.14 0.92
C GLY A 169 7.76 16.34 -0.29
N VAL A 170 8.39 15.17 -0.10
CA VAL A 170 8.81 14.31 -1.21
C VAL A 170 7.68 13.41 -1.71
N ASP A 171 6.71 13.10 -0.87
CA ASP A 171 5.54 12.26 -1.16
C ASP A 171 4.52 12.87 -2.14
N ARG A 172 4.80 14.03 -2.70
CA ARG A 172 3.94 14.71 -3.70
C ARG A 172 4.48 14.64 -5.11
N GLU A 173 5.79 14.49 -5.26
CA GLU A 173 6.49 14.69 -6.53
C GLU A 173 7.37 13.51 -6.93
N TYR A 174 7.61 12.56 -5.99
CA TYR A 174 8.55 11.49 -6.18
C TYR A 174 7.93 10.13 -5.88
N HIS A 175 8.47 9.11 -6.53
CA HIS A 175 8.15 7.70 -6.32
C HIS A 175 9.44 6.85 -6.31
N TYR A 176 9.32 5.61 -5.86
CA TYR A 176 10.34 4.58 -5.92
C TYR A 176 9.74 3.27 -6.45
N TYR A 177 10.57 2.28 -6.74
CA TYR A 177 10.14 1.02 -7.34
C TYR A 177 10.16 -0.13 -6.35
N ILE A 178 9.18 -1.02 -6.49
CA ILE A 178 9.07 -2.28 -5.74
C ILE A 178 8.81 -3.44 -6.70
N ASP A 179 9.29 -4.63 -6.35
CA ASP A 179 9.08 -5.87 -7.09
C ASP A 179 8.60 -7.03 -6.20
N GLU A 180 8.27 -6.74 -4.93
CA GLU A 180 7.91 -7.73 -3.93
C GLU A 180 6.79 -7.21 -2.98
N PRO A 181 6.15 -8.10 -2.15
CA PRO A 181 4.99 -7.71 -1.33
C PRO A 181 5.25 -6.67 -0.24
N TYR A 182 6.48 -6.55 0.27
CA TYR A 182 6.76 -5.78 1.49
C TYR A 182 7.09 -4.31 1.26
N GLN A 183 6.90 -3.82 0.03
CA GLN A 183 7.08 -2.41 -0.32
C GLN A 183 8.50 -1.88 -0.03
N ARG A 184 9.52 -2.73 -0.15
CA ARG A 184 10.92 -2.33 -0.12
C ARG A 184 11.31 -1.71 -1.45
N ASP A 185 12.18 -0.73 -1.41
CA ASP A 185 12.73 -0.12 -2.62
C ASP A 185 13.81 -1.03 -3.21
N ILE A 186 13.65 -1.39 -4.49
CA ILE A 186 14.57 -2.28 -5.18
C ILE A 186 15.97 -1.67 -5.43
N GLU A 187 16.07 -0.36 -5.33
CA GLU A 187 17.30 0.39 -5.58
C GLU A 187 18.01 0.83 -4.29
N LEU A 188 17.32 0.76 -3.12
CA LEU A 188 17.89 1.20 -1.84
C LEU A 188 18.85 0.13 -1.28
N PRO A 189 20.16 0.40 -1.25
CA PRO A 189 21.14 -0.59 -0.81
C PRO A 189 21.14 -0.74 0.71
N GLU A 190 21.30 -1.98 1.18
CA GLU A 190 21.38 -2.26 2.63
C GLU A 190 22.66 -1.66 3.26
N ASN A 191 23.76 -1.59 2.50
CA ASN A 191 25.04 -1.07 2.95
C ASN A 191 25.21 0.45 2.73
N TYR A 192 24.12 1.21 2.78
CA TYR A 192 24.09 2.65 2.52
C TYR A 192 25.09 3.45 3.37
N LEU A 193 25.45 3.00 4.57
CA LEU A 193 26.44 3.67 5.43
C LEU A 193 27.87 3.64 4.87
N ASP A 194 28.19 2.63 4.06
CA ASP A 194 29.51 2.40 3.50
C ASP A 194 29.69 3.00 2.10
N LEU A 195 28.63 3.59 1.54
CA LEU A 195 28.68 4.21 0.23
C LEU A 195 29.37 5.58 0.28
N GLU A 196 29.97 5.93 -0.85
CA GLU A 196 30.46 7.28 -1.09
C GLU A 196 29.32 8.19 -1.57
N TYR A 197 29.24 9.36 -0.97
CA TYR A 197 28.28 10.40 -1.29
C TYR A 197 28.99 11.70 -1.67
N THR A 198 28.44 12.40 -2.65
CA THR A 198 28.92 13.74 -2.99
C THR A 198 28.51 14.74 -1.90
N GLU A 199 29.20 15.88 -1.83
CA GLU A 199 28.85 16.97 -0.93
C GLU A 199 27.42 17.50 -1.20
N GLU A 200 26.99 17.51 -2.48
CA GLU A 200 25.65 17.95 -2.86
C GLU A 200 24.56 17.00 -2.34
N GLU A 201 24.75 15.68 -2.44
CA GLU A 201 23.81 14.68 -1.93
C GLU A 201 23.67 14.77 -0.41
N LEU A 202 24.78 14.88 0.30
CA LEU A 202 24.78 15.05 1.76
C LEU A 202 24.15 16.37 2.18
N ALA A 203 24.44 17.47 1.46
CA ALA A 203 23.82 18.77 1.72
C ALA A 203 22.30 18.72 1.53
N LYS A 204 21.82 18.17 0.40
CA LYS A 204 20.37 17.99 0.14
C LYS A 204 19.67 17.18 1.23
N ALA A 205 20.29 16.07 1.64
CA ALA A 205 19.75 15.21 2.70
C ALA A 205 19.73 15.93 4.06
N ASN A 206 20.81 16.67 4.39
CA ASN A 206 20.92 17.45 5.62
C ASN A 206 19.94 18.62 5.66
N ASP A 207 19.72 19.32 4.54
CA ASP A 207 18.77 20.42 4.43
C ASP A 207 17.33 19.92 4.63
N TYR A 208 16.96 18.80 4.01
CA TYR A 208 15.67 18.16 4.23
C TYR A 208 15.47 17.77 5.69
N LEU A 209 16.48 17.14 6.32
CA LEU A 209 16.42 16.75 7.72
C LEU A 209 16.25 17.98 8.63
N THR A 210 17.00 19.05 8.37
CA THR A 210 16.90 20.30 9.10
C THR A 210 15.53 20.94 8.94
N GLU A 211 15.03 21.01 7.70
CA GLU A 211 13.69 21.52 7.43
C GLU A 211 12.62 20.71 8.15
N PHE A 212 12.73 19.37 8.14
CA PHE A 212 11.83 18.50 8.86
C PHE A 212 11.92 18.72 10.39
N GLU A 213 13.10 18.87 10.96
CA GLU A 213 13.29 19.14 12.39
C GLU A 213 12.68 20.49 12.84
N GLU A 214 12.77 21.52 11.99
CA GLU A 214 12.33 22.87 12.33
C GLU A 214 10.85 23.15 11.99
N LYS A 215 10.39 22.69 10.81
CA LYS A 215 9.06 22.98 10.30
C LYS A 215 8.06 21.87 10.60
N ASN A 216 6.79 22.21 10.68
CA ASN A 216 5.71 21.25 10.79
C ASN A 216 5.29 20.79 9.37
N MET A 217 6.13 19.97 8.75
CA MET A 217 5.82 19.37 7.45
C MET A 217 4.73 18.30 7.61
N GLN A 218 3.74 18.29 6.71
CA GLN A 218 2.62 17.35 6.75
C GLN A 218 2.66 16.42 5.52
N PRO A 219 2.51 15.10 5.70
CA PRO A 219 2.42 14.18 4.58
C PRO A 219 1.14 14.40 3.77
N ALA A 220 1.18 14.08 2.47
CA ALA A 220 0.08 14.31 1.52
C ALA A 220 -1.24 13.64 1.93
N CYS A 221 -1.20 12.53 2.66
CA CYS A 221 -2.39 11.84 3.14
C CYS A 221 -3.25 12.69 4.10
N MET A 222 -2.67 13.68 4.77
CA MET A 222 -3.40 14.59 5.67
C MET A 222 -4.36 15.51 4.93
N ASP A 223 -4.05 15.91 3.69
CA ASP A 223 -4.95 16.72 2.86
C ASP A 223 -6.29 15.99 2.64
N ARG A 224 -6.23 14.68 2.39
CA ARG A 224 -7.40 13.83 2.26
C ARG A 224 -8.16 13.72 3.58
N ALA A 225 -7.47 13.52 4.69
CA ALA A 225 -8.08 13.38 6.00
C ALA A 225 -8.90 14.63 6.40
N VAL A 226 -8.36 15.81 6.16
CA VAL A 226 -9.05 17.09 6.42
C VAL A 226 -10.29 17.24 5.51
N ARG A 227 -10.15 16.93 4.22
CA ARG A 227 -11.23 17.00 3.23
C ARG A 227 -12.37 16.03 3.57
N ASP A 228 -12.04 14.80 3.95
CA ASP A 228 -12.97 13.68 4.11
C ASP A 228 -13.45 13.47 5.56
N ARG A 229 -13.21 14.45 6.44
CA ARG A 229 -13.68 14.45 7.83
C ARG A 229 -15.15 14.03 7.92
N PRO A 230 -15.53 13.13 8.86
CA PRO A 230 -16.92 12.68 9.00
C PRO A 230 -17.88 13.84 9.24
N ARG A 231 -18.77 14.08 8.30
CA ARG A 231 -19.81 15.13 8.36
C ARG A 231 -21.03 14.70 7.58
N LEU A 232 -22.17 15.32 7.89
CA LEU A 232 -23.41 15.07 7.15
C LEU A 232 -23.25 15.59 5.72
N ARG A 233 -23.39 14.71 4.73
CA ARG A 233 -23.27 15.05 3.30
C ARG A 233 -24.58 14.74 2.58
N LEU A 234 -24.97 15.61 1.63
CA LEU A 234 -26.20 15.41 0.84
C LEU A 234 -26.22 14.07 0.07
N ARG A 235 -25.03 13.55 -0.32
CA ARG A 235 -24.91 12.26 -1.01
C ARG A 235 -25.39 11.07 -0.16
N MET A 236 -25.37 11.18 1.17
CA MET A 236 -25.89 10.13 2.07
C MET A 236 -27.37 9.84 1.86
N PHE A 237 -28.13 10.84 1.44
CA PHE A 237 -29.56 10.66 1.13
C PHE A 237 -29.82 9.93 -0.21
N LYS A 238 -28.78 9.76 -1.04
CA LYS A 238 -28.84 9.00 -2.29
C LYS A 238 -28.61 7.49 -2.10
N ALA A 239 -28.22 7.04 -0.89
CA ALA A 239 -27.90 5.63 -0.61
C ALA A 239 -29.03 4.65 -1.01
N PRO A 240 -30.33 4.91 -0.71
CA PRO A 240 -31.41 4.02 -1.12
C PRO A 240 -31.55 3.91 -2.66
N VAL A 241 -31.40 5.03 -3.37
CA VAL A 241 -31.50 5.06 -4.85
C VAL A 241 -30.33 4.30 -5.47
N LEU A 242 -29.12 4.52 -4.96
CA LEU A 242 -27.93 3.78 -5.37
C LEU A 242 -28.07 2.28 -5.13
N TYR A 243 -28.63 1.87 -3.99
CA TYR A 243 -28.89 0.46 -3.69
C TYR A 243 -29.77 -0.20 -4.75
N PHE A 244 -30.89 0.42 -5.13
CA PHE A 244 -31.76 -0.12 -6.16
C PHE A 244 -31.09 -0.12 -7.54
N TYR A 245 -30.39 0.94 -7.90
CA TYR A 245 -29.65 1.02 -9.16
C TYR A 245 -28.62 -0.10 -9.29
N LEU A 246 -27.85 -0.35 -8.22
CA LEU A 246 -26.78 -1.35 -8.23
C LEU A 246 -27.30 -2.78 -8.14
N LYS A 247 -28.46 -2.99 -7.49
CA LYS A 247 -29.13 -4.30 -7.47
C LYS A 247 -29.47 -4.83 -8.86
N PHE A 248 -29.72 -3.93 -9.81
CA PHE A 248 -30.03 -4.27 -11.21
C PHE A 248 -28.82 -4.10 -12.15
N ASN A 249 -27.61 -3.94 -11.61
CA ASN A 249 -26.42 -3.81 -12.41
C ASN A 249 -26.10 -5.15 -13.10
N LYS A 250 -25.79 -5.09 -14.42
CA LYS A 250 -25.44 -6.27 -15.24
C LYS A 250 -24.27 -7.09 -14.69
N TYR A 251 -23.40 -6.49 -13.87
CA TYR A 251 -22.24 -7.15 -13.28
C TYR A 251 -22.53 -7.92 -12.01
N ASN A 252 -23.73 -7.84 -11.44
CA ASN A 252 -24.06 -8.56 -10.19
C ASN A 252 -23.98 -10.08 -10.33
N ASN A 253 -24.11 -10.60 -11.53
CA ASN A 253 -24.00 -12.03 -11.85
C ASN A 253 -22.61 -12.40 -12.42
N ASP A 254 -21.66 -11.48 -12.37
CA ASP A 254 -20.30 -11.74 -12.80
C ASP A 254 -19.54 -12.51 -11.72
N PRO A 255 -19.01 -13.69 -11.99
CA PRO A 255 -18.31 -14.50 -11.00
C PRO A 255 -17.06 -13.80 -10.43
N TYR A 256 -16.46 -12.89 -11.19
CA TYR A 256 -15.29 -12.10 -10.75
C TYR A 256 -15.65 -10.76 -10.12
N PHE A 257 -16.92 -10.53 -9.78
CA PHE A 257 -17.40 -9.23 -9.28
C PHE A 257 -16.86 -8.81 -7.91
N TYR A 258 -16.10 -9.63 -7.22
CA TYR A 258 -15.63 -9.35 -5.87
C TYR A 258 -14.71 -8.11 -5.76
N ILE A 259 -13.99 -7.75 -6.83
CA ILE A 259 -13.12 -6.56 -6.87
C ILE A 259 -13.91 -5.27 -7.18
N PHE A 260 -15.16 -5.41 -7.66
CA PHE A 260 -15.94 -4.23 -8.00
C PHE A 260 -16.37 -3.47 -6.75
N TYR A 261 -16.16 -2.19 -6.83
CA TYR A 261 -16.48 -1.26 -5.79
C TYR A 261 -17.99 -1.09 -5.66
N HIS A 262 -18.52 -1.39 -4.50
CA HIS A 262 -19.94 -1.24 -4.20
C HIS A 262 -20.24 0.17 -3.70
N HIS A 263 -20.57 1.09 -4.57
CA HIS A 263 -20.91 2.47 -4.21
C HIS A 263 -22.06 2.61 -3.19
N GLU A 264 -22.98 1.64 -3.17
CA GLU A 264 -24.00 1.61 -2.12
C GLU A 264 -23.43 1.38 -0.73
N LYS A 265 -22.43 0.50 -0.62
CA LYS A 265 -21.77 0.22 0.66
C LYS A 265 -21.10 1.49 1.19
N ASP A 266 -20.48 2.26 0.32
CA ASP A 266 -19.84 3.51 0.74
C ASP A 266 -20.83 4.51 1.31
N ALA A 267 -21.98 4.68 0.66
CA ALA A 267 -22.99 5.61 1.15
C ALA A 267 -23.53 5.19 2.51
N TRP A 268 -23.75 3.87 2.74
CA TRP A 268 -24.13 3.34 4.05
C TRP A 268 -23.00 3.43 5.06
N ASP A 269 -21.78 3.17 4.64
CA ASP A 269 -20.58 3.30 5.48
C ASP A 269 -20.37 4.76 5.91
N GLU A 270 -20.60 5.74 5.04
CA GLU A 270 -20.55 7.15 5.45
C GLU A 270 -21.58 7.49 6.54
N ILE A 271 -22.81 6.98 6.42
CA ILE A 271 -23.86 7.19 7.44
C ILE A 271 -23.46 6.55 8.77
N ARG A 272 -22.96 5.30 8.70
CA ARG A 272 -22.45 4.58 9.87
C ARG A 272 -21.28 5.31 10.51
N ASN A 273 -20.31 5.70 9.71
CA ASN A 273 -19.09 6.38 10.17
C ASN A 273 -19.42 7.71 10.85
N TYR A 274 -20.35 8.48 10.27
CA TYR A 274 -20.81 9.72 10.91
C TYR A 274 -21.46 9.47 12.27
N LYS A 275 -22.34 8.44 12.38
CA LYS A 275 -22.97 8.06 13.65
C LYS A 275 -21.96 7.59 14.69
N ASN A 276 -21.04 6.75 14.30
CA ASN A 276 -19.97 6.24 15.17
C ASN A 276 -19.08 7.39 15.66
N TYR A 277 -18.63 8.25 14.74
CA TYR A 277 -17.81 9.42 15.08
C TYR A 277 -18.50 10.32 16.11
N LYS A 278 -19.81 10.61 15.95
CA LYS A 278 -20.56 11.38 16.95
C LYS A 278 -20.58 10.76 18.34
N LYS A 279 -20.52 9.44 18.43
CA LYS A 279 -20.53 8.72 19.72
C LYS A 279 -19.14 8.63 20.34
N THR A 280 -18.09 8.56 19.52
CA THR A 280 -16.72 8.25 19.97
C THR A 280 -15.78 9.46 19.99
N LYS A 281 -16.16 10.59 19.39
CA LYS A 281 -15.30 11.79 19.30
C LYS A 281 -14.83 12.32 20.67
N ASP A 282 -15.62 12.10 21.71
CA ASP A 282 -15.32 12.56 23.08
C ASP A 282 -14.56 11.49 23.90
N TYR A 283 -14.15 10.37 23.28
CA TYR A 283 -13.32 9.35 23.92
C TYR A 283 -11.83 9.70 23.91
N ALA A 284 -11.41 10.49 22.92
CA ALA A 284 -10.06 10.99 22.81
C ALA A 284 -9.84 12.24 23.67
N VAL A 285 -8.66 12.34 24.25
CA VAL A 285 -8.26 13.44 25.14
C VAL A 285 -7.01 14.14 24.60
N ALA A 286 -6.77 15.38 25.04
CA ALA A 286 -5.52 16.05 24.78
C ALA A 286 -4.37 15.27 25.44
N PRO A 287 -3.19 15.14 24.79
CA PRO A 287 -2.04 14.48 25.39
C PRO A 287 -1.51 15.24 26.61
N ASP A 288 -1.14 14.51 27.64
CA ASP A 288 -0.41 15.05 28.77
C ASP A 288 1.08 14.75 28.61
N TYR A 289 1.83 15.73 28.14
CA TYR A 289 3.27 15.62 27.88
C TYR A 289 4.14 15.55 29.14
N SER A 290 3.57 15.71 30.34
CA SER A 290 4.28 15.49 31.61
C SER A 290 4.38 14.01 31.98
N GLN A 291 3.56 13.15 31.35
CA GLN A 291 3.57 11.71 31.56
C GLN A 291 4.59 11.03 30.66
N LYS A 292 5.11 9.92 31.13
CA LYS A 292 5.96 9.02 30.37
C LYS A 292 5.11 8.14 29.47
N PHE A 293 5.37 8.12 28.18
CA PHE A 293 4.56 7.33 27.26
C PHE A 293 5.31 6.78 26.05
N VAL A 294 4.83 5.66 25.55
CA VAL A 294 5.15 5.09 24.25
C VAL A 294 4.01 5.45 23.28
N TYR A 295 4.33 5.82 22.06
CA TYR A 295 3.36 6.24 21.06
C TYR A 295 3.11 5.16 20.02
N PHE A 296 1.82 4.77 19.82
CA PHE A 296 1.38 3.88 18.76
C PHE A 296 0.32 4.58 17.89
N PRO A 297 0.64 4.94 16.64
CA PRO A 297 -0.35 5.42 15.68
C PRO A 297 -1.17 4.26 15.13
N LEU A 298 -2.50 4.35 15.19
CA LEU A 298 -3.38 3.38 14.53
C LEU A 298 -3.25 3.48 13.01
N HIS A 299 -3.20 2.33 12.37
CA HIS A 299 -3.10 2.24 10.92
C HIS A 299 -4.47 2.27 10.25
N PHE A 300 -4.52 2.80 9.05
CA PHE A 300 -5.68 2.68 8.19
C PHE A 300 -5.94 1.18 7.86
N GLN A 301 -7.19 0.74 7.95
CA GLN A 301 -7.59 -0.63 7.68
C GLN A 301 -8.96 -0.71 7.00
N PRO A 302 -9.17 -1.68 6.07
CA PRO A 302 -8.19 -2.66 5.56
C PRO A 302 -7.28 -2.05 4.49
N GLU A 303 -5.97 -2.26 4.60
CA GLU A 303 -4.97 -1.77 3.64
C GLU A 303 -3.77 -2.72 3.57
N ALA A 304 -3.03 -2.71 2.42
CA ALA A 304 -1.84 -3.53 2.22
C ALA A 304 -0.78 -3.33 3.31
N SER A 305 -0.61 -2.10 3.80
CA SER A 305 0.32 -1.75 4.88
C SER A 305 0.14 -2.59 6.15
N THR A 306 -1.08 -3.06 6.44
CA THR A 306 -1.34 -3.95 7.58
C THR A 306 -1.56 -5.40 7.15
N LEU A 307 -2.32 -5.63 6.07
CA LEU A 307 -2.73 -6.96 5.66
C LEU A 307 -1.58 -7.74 4.99
N VAL A 308 -0.71 -7.06 4.25
CA VAL A 308 0.41 -7.65 3.51
C VAL A 308 1.72 -7.46 4.26
N CYS A 309 2.02 -6.22 4.64
CA CYS A 309 3.32 -5.88 5.24
C CYS A 309 3.43 -6.24 6.73
N ALA A 310 2.31 -6.41 7.44
CA ALA A 310 2.27 -6.78 8.86
C ALA A 310 1.16 -7.80 9.19
N PRO A 311 1.06 -8.95 8.48
CA PRO A 311 -0.09 -9.85 8.58
C PRO A 311 -0.27 -10.49 9.95
N LYS A 312 0.79 -10.65 10.74
CA LYS A 312 0.71 -11.18 12.12
C LYS A 312 -0.04 -10.22 13.06
N TYR A 313 -0.09 -8.92 12.73
CA TYR A 313 -0.57 -7.85 13.60
C TYR A 313 -1.76 -7.09 12.99
N GLU A 314 -2.46 -7.69 12.03
CA GLU A 314 -3.64 -7.08 11.39
C GLU A 314 -4.73 -6.69 12.40
N LYS A 315 -4.91 -7.50 13.45
CA LYS A 315 -5.83 -7.21 14.56
C LYS A 315 -5.17 -6.25 15.55
N GLN A 316 -5.18 -4.98 15.20
CA GLN A 316 -4.49 -3.94 15.98
C GLN A 316 -4.89 -3.91 17.46
N LEU A 317 -6.14 -4.26 17.82
CA LEU A 317 -6.58 -4.29 19.22
C LEU A 317 -5.83 -5.33 20.04
N THR A 318 -5.64 -6.54 19.49
CA THR A 318 -4.84 -7.60 20.14
C THR A 318 -3.37 -7.18 20.27
N PHE A 319 -2.83 -6.51 19.24
CA PHE A 319 -1.49 -5.97 19.28
C PHE A 319 -1.33 -4.91 20.38
N ILE A 320 -2.28 -3.97 20.48
CA ILE A 320 -2.28 -2.91 21.51
C ILE A 320 -2.35 -3.51 22.91
N ASP A 321 -3.22 -4.52 23.12
CA ASP A 321 -3.33 -5.22 24.41
C ASP A 321 -1.99 -5.84 24.82
N ALA A 322 -1.30 -6.51 23.90
CA ALA A 322 0.02 -7.07 24.16
C ALA A 322 1.08 -5.98 24.46
N CYS A 323 1.10 -4.89 23.69
CA CYS A 323 1.98 -3.75 23.94
C CYS A 323 1.70 -3.12 25.30
N ALA A 324 0.44 -2.87 25.65
CA ALA A 324 0.08 -2.25 26.92
C ALA A 324 0.53 -3.08 28.14
N LYS A 325 0.45 -4.41 28.04
CA LYS A 325 0.89 -5.34 29.10
C LYS A 325 2.41 -5.40 29.26
N SER A 326 3.17 -5.06 28.23
CA SER A 326 4.64 -5.10 28.26
C SER A 326 5.28 -3.86 28.87
N LEU A 327 4.52 -2.76 29.05
CA LEU A 327 5.05 -1.49 29.51
C LEU A 327 5.25 -1.44 31.02
N PRO A 328 6.26 -0.68 31.51
CA PRO A 328 6.44 -0.38 32.93
C PRO A 328 5.23 0.33 33.54
N ALA A 329 5.06 0.19 34.86
CA ALA A 329 3.92 0.75 35.58
C ALA A 329 3.80 2.29 35.50
N ASP A 330 4.90 2.99 35.28
CA ASP A 330 4.98 4.46 35.16
C ASP A 330 4.81 4.93 33.71
N THR A 331 4.61 4.02 32.74
CA THR A 331 4.60 4.33 31.31
C THR A 331 3.21 4.07 30.72
N LYS A 332 2.66 5.05 30.02
CA LYS A 332 1.37 4.93 29.29
C LYS A 332 1.59 4.55 27.84
N LEU A 333 0.57 3.92 27.22
CA LEU A 333 0.51 3.72 25.78
C LEU A 333 -0.43 4.76 25.17
N TYR A 334 0.11 5.73 24.45
CA TYR A 334 -0.69 6.73 23.74
C TYR A 334 -1.06 6.22 22.36
N ILE A 335 -2.36 6.09 22.12
CA ILE A 335 -2.94 5.62 20.88
C ILE A 335 -3.57 6.80 20.15
N LYS A 336 -3.16 7.02 18.92
CA LYS A 336 -3.76 8.04 18.06
C LYS A 336 -4.47 7.39 16.87
N GLU A 337 -5.75 7.72 16.69
CA GLU A 337 -6.49 7.22 15.54
C GLU A 337 -6.00 7.86 14.23
N HIS A 338 -5.97 7.03 13.16
CA HIS A 338 -5.69 7.53 11.83
C HIS A 338 -6.85 8.44 11.36
N PRO A 339 -6.60 9.70 10.98
CA PRO A 339 -7.68 10.65 10.66
C PRO A 339 -8.66 10.18 9.60
N ASN A 340 -8.22 9.37 8.62
CA ASN A 340 -9.09 8.77 7.60
C ASN A 340 -9.99 7.62 8.13
N MET A 341 -9.74 7.14 9.36
CA MET A 341 -10.50 6.06 10.01
C MET A 341 -11.56 6.58 11.00
N LEU A 342 -11.69 7.88 11.16
CA LEU A 342 -12.65 8.48 12.09
C LEU A 342 -14.07 7.98 11.84
N GLY A 343 -14.62 7.26 12.82
CA GLY A 343 -15.94 6.63 12.77
C GLY A 343 -16.01 5.34 11.95
N ALA A 344 -14.97 4.94 11.24
CA ALA A 344 -14.99 3.71 10.44
C ALA A 344 -14.88 2.45 11.31
N ARG A 345 -14.19 2.53 12.45
CA ARG A 345 -14.08 1.43 13.39
C ARG A 345 -15.37 1.24 14.19
N ALA A 346 -15.62 0.02 14.64
CA ALA A 346 -16.73 -0.27 15.55
C ALA A 346 -16.57 0.49 16.88
N ILE A 347 -17.68 0.89 17.48
CA ILE A 347 -17.67 1.60 18.78
C ILE A 347 -16.98 0.75 19.86
N GLY A 348 -17.26 -0.57 19.90
CA GLY A 348 -16.64 -1.50 20.85
C GLY A 348 -15.11 -1.51 20.81
N PHE A 349 -14.50 -1.21 19.66
CA PHE A 349 -13.05 -1.07 19.56
C PHE A 349 -12.50 0.04 20.50
N TYR A 350 -13.15 1.20 20.48
CA TYR A 350 -12.75 2.31 21.34
C TYR A 350 -13.13 2.09 22.81
N GLU A 351 -14.23 1.39 23.08
CA GLU A 351 -14.65 1.01 24.44
C GLU A 351 -13.64 0.06 25.07
N GLU A 352 -13.13 -0.89 24.30
CA GLU A 352 -12.09 -1.82 24.75
C GLU A 352 -10.76 -1.08 25.00
N LEU A 353 -10.33 -0.19 24.11
CA LEU A 353 -9.14 0.67 24.37
C LEU A 353 -9.27 1.46 25.68
N LYS A 354 -10.44 2.04 25.94
CA LYS A 354 -10.68 2.79 27.17
C LYS A 354 -10.71 1.93 28.44
N SER A 355 -10.98 0.63 28.31
CA SER A 355 -10.96 -0.29 29.46
C SER A 355 -9.56 -0.66 29.91
N MET A 356 -8.53 -0.43 29.10
CA MET A 356 -7.14 -0.69 29.44
C MET A 356 -6.57 0.46 30.27
N PRO A 357 -6.12 0.22 31.53
CA PRO A 357 -5.83 1.30 32.50
C PRO A 357 -4.61 2.16 32.16
N ASN A 358 -3.68 1.63 31.38
CA ASN A 358 -2.47 2.34 30.93
C ASN A 358 -2.52 2.76 29.45
N VAL A 359 -3.68 2.62 28.78
CA VAL A 359 -3.89 3.08 27.41
C VAL A 359 -4.63 4.43 27.42
N VAL A 360 -4.17 5.37 26.61
CA VAL A 360 -4.77 6.70 26.45
C VAL A 360 -5.04 6.94 24.98
N LEU A 361 -6.29 7.13 24.60
CA LEU A 361 -6.68 7.54 23.26
C LEU A 361 -6.52 9.06 23.15
N VAL A 362 -5.54 9.50 22.36
CA VAL A 362 -5.26 10.93 22.17
C VAL A 362 -6.02 11.51 20.97
N ASP A 363 -6.21 12.83 20.97
CA ASP A 363 -6.91 13.53 19.91
C ASP A 363 -6.33 13.16 18.52
N PRO A 364 -7.12 12.67 17.58
CA PRO A 364 -6.66 12.30 16.23
C PRO A 364 -6.08 13.47 15.42
N TRP A 365 -6.36 14.70 15.82
CA TRP A 365 -5.87 15.93 15.18
C TRP A 365 -4.61 16.50 15.87
N GLU A 366 -4.18 15.87 16.97
CA GLU A 366 -2.92 16.23 17.61
C GLU A 366 -1.74 16.10 16.64
N ASN A 367 -0.75 16.97 16.79
CA ASN A 367 0.43 16.92 15.94
C ASN A 367 1.27 15.67 16.24
N SER A 368 1.39 14.75 15.25
CA SER A 368 2.21 13.54 15.41
C SER A 368 3.66 13.84 15.75
N LYS A 369 4.23 14.90 15.19
CA LYS A 369 5.61 15.30 15.45
C LYS A 369 5.82 15.72 16.91
N GLU A 370 4.85 16.40 17.52
CA GLU A 370 4.92 16.73 18.94
C GLU A 370 4.80 15.48 19.82
N LEU A 371 3.92 14.54 19.48
CA LEU A 371 3.86 13.25 20.17
C LEU A 371 5.20 12.49 20.06
N ILE A 372 5.82 12.45 18.88
CA ILE A 372 7.13 11.80 18.68
C ILE A 372 8.22 12.48 19.52
N LYS A 373 8.27 13.81 19.56
CA LYS A 373 9.29 14.53 20.34
C LYS A 373 9.25 14.19 21.83
N HIS A 374 8.06 13.99 22.37
CA HIS A 374 7.85 13.77 23.80
C HIS A 374 7.75 12.30 24.22
N CYS A 375 7.52 11.36 23.28
CA CYS A 375 7.45 9.94 23.61
C CYS A 375 8.83 9.35 23.94
N GLU A 376 8.85 8.24 24.68
CA GLU A 376 10.05 7.44 24.89
C GLU A 376 10.42 6.65 23.61
N ALA A 377 9.43 6.09 22.97
CA ALA A 377 9.57 5.35 21.70
C ALA A 377 8.28 5.40 20.88
N VAL A 378 8.42 5.13 19.60
CA VAL A 378 7.31 4.85 18.69
C VAL A 378 7.28 3.35 18.43
N MET A 379 6.11 2.73 18.64
CA MET A 379 5.79 1.40 18.14
C MET A 379 4.92 1.55 16.91
N THR A 380 5.23 0.84 15.84
CA THR A 380 4.43 0.92 14.61
C THR A 380 4.49 -0.37 13.80
N LEU A 381 3.43 -0.65 13.05
CA LEU A 381 3.45 -1.78 12.11
C LEU A 381 4.22 -1.41 10.85
N THR A 382 3.81 -0.33 10.16
CA THR A 382 4.41 0.13 8.89
C THR A 382 4.17 1.62 8.64
N GLY A 383 3.72 2.33 9.67
CA GLY A 383 3.23 3.71 9.55
C GLY A 383 4.31 4.74 9.19
N THR A 384 3.93 5.80 8.49
CA THR A 384 4.79 6.95 8.18
C THR A 384 5.36 7.60 9.46
N VAL A 385 4.64 7.49 10.57
CA VAL A 385 5.10 7.98 11.88
C VAL A 385 6.41 7.31 12.32
N GLY A 386 6.66 6.04 11.95
CA GLY A 386 7.95 5.39 12.19
C GLY A 386 9.09 6.05 11.42
N PHE A 387 8.86 6.41 10.16
CA PHE A 387 9.83 7.17 9.36
C PHE A 387 10.09 8.56 9.97
N GLU A 388 9.04 9.28 10.37
CA GLU A 388 9.16 10.58 11.03
C GLU A 388 9.93 10.50 12.38
N ALA A 389 9.71 9.42 13.13
CA ALA A 389 10.41 9.18 14.40
C ALA A 389 11.91 8.88 14.16
N MET A 390 12.25 8.13 13.13
CA MET A 390 13.62 7.88 12.69
C MET A 390 14.32 9.21 12.34
N LEU A 391 13.65 10.09 11.57
CA LEU A 391 14.19 11.43 11.26
C LEU A 391 14.47 12.25 12.53
N LEU A 392 13.64 12.14 13.55
CA LEU A 392 13.84 12.79 14.86
C LEU A 392 14.80 11.99 15.78
N ARG A 393 15.42 10.94 15.29
CA ARG A 393 16.34 10.06 16.02
C ARG A 393 15.75 9.54 17.33
N LYS A 394 14.46 9.20 17.29
CA LYS A 394 13.72 8.54 18.37
C LYS A 394 13.71 7.03 18.19
N PRO A 395 13.60 6.25 19.26
CA PRO A 395 13.45 4.79 19.15
C PRO A 395 12.22 4.42 18.33
N VAL A 396 12.40 3.56 17.31
CA VAL A 396 11.33 3.01 16.51
C VAL A 396 11.34 1.50 16.63
N PHE A 397 10.29 0.92 17.19
CA PHE A 397 10.06 -0.53 17.20
C PHE A 397 9.07 -0.87 16.09
N LEU A 398 9.59 -1.49 15.03
CA LEU A 398 8.88 -1.77 13.79
C LEU A 398 8.48 -3.25 13.73
N PHE A 399 7.18 -3.54 13.63
CA PHE A 399 6.63 -4.89 13.62
C PHE A 399 6.23 -5.42 12.23
N GLY A 400 6.17 -4.58 11.23
CA GLY A 400 5.92 -4.95 9.84
C GLY A 400 7.15 -4.77 8.96
N ASN A 401 7.00 -5.07 7.67
CA ASN A 401 8.07 -4.89 6.67
C ASN A 401 7.76 -3.62 5.86
N ILE A 402 8.75 -2.77 5.66
CA ILE A 402 8.60 -1.50 4.94
C ILE A 402 9.97 -0.93 4.55
N ILE A 403 10.01 -0.02 3.60
CA ILE A 403 11.23 0.60 3.05
C ILE A 403 12.24 1.10 4.10
N TYR A 404 11.80 1.57 5.26
CA TYR A 404 12.71 2.12 6.29
C TYR A 404 13.07 1.12 7.40
N GLU A 405 12.84 -0.19 7.20
CA GLU A 405 13.12 -1.18 8.26
C GLU A 405 14.61 -1.32 8.59
N THR A 406 15.50 -0.94 7.68
CA THR A 406 16.96 -0.91 7.88
C THR A 406 17.51 0.46 8.27
N ALA A 407 16.64 1.47 8.43
CA ALA A 407 17.04 2.84 8.72
C ALA A 407 17.66 2.99 10.13
N PRO A 408 18.52 4.00 10.35
CA PRO A 408 19.21 4.20 11.63
C PRO A 408 18.23 4.39 12.79
N GLY A 409 18.41 3.63 13.87
CA GLY A 409 17.57 3.73 15.08
C GLY A 409 16.23 2.98 14.96
N VAL A 410 15.95 2.34 13.85
CA VAL A 410 14.81 1.41 13.68
C VAL A 410 15.22 0.03 14.16
N VAL A 411 14.43 -0.54 15.05
CA VAL A 411 14.59 -1.91 15.54
C VAL A 411 13.44 -2.74 14.99
N LYS A 412 13.77 -3.70 14.14
CA LYS A 412 12.82 -4.68 13.64
C LYS A 412 12.47 -5.65 14.76
N VAL A 413 11.17 -5.84 15.00
CA VAL A 413 10.64 -6.75 16.02
C VAL A 413 9.84 -7.84 15.33
N ASP A 414 10.39 -9.04 15.28
CA ASP A 414 9.77 -10.16 14.57
C ASP A 414 8.70 -10.87 15.39
N GLU A 415 8.80 -10.81 16.71
CA GLU A 415 7.87 -11.43 17.65
C GLU A 415 7.45 -10.45 18.75
N MET A 416 6.23 -10.65 19.27
CA MET A 416 5.77 -9.88 20.42
C MET A 416 6.64 -10.19 21.64
N PHE A 417 6.95 -9.13 22.38
CA PHE A 417 7.75 -9.19 23.62
C PHE A 417 6.86 -9.06 24.85
N GLU A 418 7.23 -9.76 25.92
CA GLU A 418 6.54 -9.67 27.20
C GLU A 418 7.02 -8.47 28.05
N ASN A 419 8.22 -7.94 27.77
CA ASN A 419 8.84 -6.85 28.49
C ASN A 419 9.48 -5.84 27.53
N TYR A 420 9.01 -4.61 27.60
CA TYR A 420 9.51 -3.49 26.79
C TYR A 420 10.92 -3.00 27.22
N LEU A 421 11.27 -3.13 28.51
CA LEU A 421 12.49 -2.53 29.06
C LEU A 421 13.79 -3.00 28.37
N PRO A 422 14.00 -4.27 28.04
CA PRO A 422 15.21 -4.66 27.33
C PRO A 422 15.38 -3.93 25.99
N LEU A 423 14.31 -3.78 25.22
CA LEU A 423 14.35 -3.11 23.91
C LEU A 423 14.79 -1.65 24.02
N ILE A 424 14.21 -0.91 24.97
CA ILE A 424 14.54 0.52 25.12
C ILE A 424 15.90 0.72 25.76
N ASN A 425 16.33 -0.15 26.69
CA ASN A 425 17.62 -0.04 27.35
C ASN A 425 18.80 -0.39 26.43
N GLU A 426 18.60 -1.28 25.48
CA GLU A 426 19.61 -1.67 24.49
C GLU A 426 19.67 -0.72 23.31
N TRP A 427 18.62 0.06 23.08
CA TRP A 427 18.56 1.01 21.97
C TRP A 427 19.59 2.13 22.12
N LYS A 428 20.25 2.45 21.01
CA LYS A 428 21.23 3.53 20.95
C LYS A 428 20.77 4.58 19.94
N GLN A 429 20.84 5.84 20.36
CA GLN A 429 20.51 6.94 19.48
C GLN A 429 21.47 6.98 18.28
N PRO A 430 20.97 6.96 17.04
CA PRO A 430 21.81 7.06 15.86
C PRO A 430 22.46 8.44 15.79
N LYS A 431 23.64 8.51 15.17
CA LYS A 431 24.27 9.79 14.83
C LYS A 431 23.42 10.50 13.78
N ARG A 432 23.48 11.84 13.81
CA ARG A 432 22.80 12.63 12.76
C ARG A 432 23.33 12.31 11.37
N ASP A 433 24.64 12.11 11.25
CA ASP A 433 25.29 11.77 10.00
C ASP A 433 24.83 10.43 9.42
N ASP A 434 24.50 9.43 10.26
CA ASP A 434 23.96 8.15 9.79
C ASP A 434 22.56 8.35 9.17
N VAL A 435 21.73 9.21 9.77
CA VAL A 435 20.42 9.57 9.21
C VAL A 435 20.56 10.36 7.92
N VAL A 436 21.52 11.29 7.84
CA VAL A 436 21.82 12.04 6.60
C VAL A 436 22.27 11.09 5.49
N LYS A 437 23.16 10.12 5.78
CA LYS A 437 23.58 9.11 4.79
C LYS A 437 22.41 8.23 4.32
N TYR A 438 21.54 7.79 5.24
CA TYR A 438 20.33 7.07 4.88
C TYR A 438 19.43 7.88 3.92
N LEU A 439 19.20 9.15 4.25
CA LEU A 439 18.42 10.04 3.38
C LEU A 439 19.09 10.29 2.03
N ALA A 440 20.41 10.43 1.99
CA ALA A 440 21.14 10.59 0.74
C ALA A 440 21.00 9.34 -0.15
N ALA A 441 21.14 8.13 0.42
CA ALA A 441 20.88 6.88 -0.28
C ALA A 441 19.43 6.80 -0.78
N TYR A 442 18.47 7.10 0.09
CA TYR A 442 17.06 7.09 -0.24
C TYR A 442 16.71 8.10 -1.36
N PHE A 443 17.27 9.31 -1.32
CA PHE A 443 17.01 10.31 -2.36
C PHE A 443 17.63 9.96 -3.74
N ARG A 444 18.68 9.12 -3.77
CA ARG A 444 19.21 8.56 -5.02
C ARG A 444 18.23 7.64 -5.73
N THR A 445 17.37 6.94 -4.96
CA THR A 445 16.40 5.98 -5.50
C THR A 445 15.05 6.61 -5.82
N LEU A 446 14.88 7.90 -5.54
CA LEU A 446 13.64 8.60 -5.83
C LEU A 446 13.62 9.12 -7.27
N HIS A 447 12.56 8.75 -7.98
CA HIS A 447 12.31 9.18 -9.35
C HIS A 447 11.24 10.27 -9.38
N PRO A 448 11.36 11.28 -10.27
CA PRO A 448 10.37 12.31 -10.42
C PRO A 448 9.08 11.74 -11.02
N GLY A 449 7.96 12.20 -10.54
CA GLY A 449 6.61 11.82 -10.99
C GLY A 449 5.70 11.44 -9.83
N ASN A 450 4.47 11.90 -9.94
CA ASN A 450 3.43 11.67 -8.94
C ASN A 450 2.63 10.41 -9.26
N VAL A 451 2.62 9.44 -8.35
CA VAL A 451 1.84 8.20 -8.42
C VAL A 451 0.67 8.19 -7.43
N ASN A 452 0.23 9.35 -6.95
CA ASN A 452 -0.90 9.44 -6.03
C ASN A 452 -2.24 9.30 -6.77
N PHE A 453 -2.62 8.07 -7.11
CA PHE A 453 -3.85 7.75 -7.84
C PHE A 453 -5.15 8.09 -7.07
N PHE A 454 -5.08 8.41 -5.79
CA PHE A 454 -6.22 8.92 -5.03
C PHE A 454 -6.53 10.39 -5.32
N ASN A 455 -5.58 11.13 -5.87
CA ASN A 455 -5.76 12.50 -6.38
C ASN A 455 -5.59 12.49 -7.89
N THR A 456 -6.52 11.86 -8.58
CA THR A 456 -6.43 11.45 -9.99
C THR A 456 -6.17 12.57 -10.98
N GLY A 457 -6.51 13.83 -10.65
CA GLY A 457 -6.20 14.97 -11.52
C GLY A 457 -4.69 15.13 -11.73
N SER A 458 -3.92 15.13 -10.66
CA SER A 458 -2.50 15.46 -10.70
C SER A 458 -1.62 14.41 -11.40
N VAL A 459 -2.05 13.15 -11.47
CA VAL A 459 -1.27 12.09 -12.17
C VAL A 459 -1.24 12.32 -13.69
N PHE A 460 -2.28 12.94 -14.25
CA PHE A 460 -2.43 13.19 -15.69
C PHE A 460 -2.09 14.63 -16.09
N GLU A 461 -1.58 15.44 -15.17
CA GLU A 461 -1.20 16.82 -15.44
C GLU A 461 0.21 16.92 -16.04
N GLY A 462 0.36 17.80 -17.02
CA GLY A 462 1.65 18.14 -17.65
C GLY A 462 2.38 16.93 -18.23
N ASP A 463 3.67 16.80 -17.89
CA ASP A 463 4.59 15.77 -18.35
C ASP A 463 4.71 14.58 -17.38
N ASN A 464 3.78 14.45 -16.43
CA ASN A 464 3.91 13.45 -15.35
C ASN A 464 3.97 12.01 -15.87
N ILE A 465 3.07 11.62 -16.80
CA ILE A 465 3.10 10.26 -17.38
C ILE A 465 4.40 10.01 -18.15
N GLU A 466 4.94 11.02 -18.80
CA GLU A 466 6.23 10.92 -19.49
C GLU A 466 7.37 10.65 -18.50
N LYS A 467 7.42 11.37 -17.36
CA LYS A 467 8.38 11.11 -16.27
C LYS A 467 8.25 9.70 -15.70
N LEU A 468 7.02 9.22 -15.49
CA LEU A 468 6.76 7.86 -15.02
C LEU A 468 7.25 6.81 -16.03
N ALA A 469 7.07 7.05 -17.32
CA ALA A 469 7.53 6.16 -18.39
C ALA A 469 9.06 6.16 -18.51
N ASP A 470 9.69 7.34 -18.42
CA ASP A 470 11.14 7.48 -18.49
C ASP A 470 11.81 6.76 -17.31
N SER A 471 11.30 6.94 -16.09
CA SER A 471 11.83 6.24 -14.91
C SER A 471 11.59 4.72 -14.97
N LEU A 472 10.44 4.27 -15.44
CA LEU A 472 10.18 2.83 -15.60
C LEU A 472 11.14 2.20 -16.61
N TRP A 473 11.42 2.91 -17.69
CA TRP A 473 12.43 2.48 -18.67
C TRP A 473 13.80 2.34 -18.02
N GLU A 474 14.26 3.38 -17.33
CA GLU A 474 15.58 3.43 -16.72
C GLU A 474 15.79 2.35 -15.64
N VAL A 475 14.82 2.16 -14.76
CA VAL A 475 14.97 1.26 -13.60
C VAL A 475 14.77 -0.20 -13.98
N ALA A 476 13.77 -0.51 -14.79
CA ALA A 476 13.34 -1.89 -15.00
C ALA A 476 13.63 -2.42 -16.41
N LEU A 477 13.31 -1.64 -17.44
CA LEU A 477 13.15 -2.19 -18.79
C LEU A 477 14.40 -2.22 -19.63
N LYS A 478 15.25 -1.19 -19.57
CA LYS A 478 16.44 -1.06 -20.44
C LYS A 478 17.43 -2.23 -20.32
N ASN A 479 17.54 -2.84 -19.16
CA ASN A 479 18.48 -3.94 -18.90
C ASN A 479 17.99 -5.29 -19.43
N LYS A 480 16.78 -5.37 -19.98
CA LYS A 480 16.22 -6.58 -20.56
C LYS A 480 16.49 -6.68 -22.06
N LEU A 481 16.74 -5.56 -22.73
CA LEU A 481 17.10 -5.46 -24.15
C LEU A 481 18.60 -5.62 -24.34
#